data_981694e9fe4575c9320c60cb4281521d
#
_entry.id   981694e9fe4575c9320c60cb4281521d
#
_cell.length_a   1.000
_cell.length_b   1.000
_cell.length_c   1.000
_cell.angle_alpha   90.00
_cell.angle_beta   90.00
_cell.angle_gamma   90.00
#
_symmetry.space_group_name_H-M   'P 1'
#
loop_
_entity.id
_entity.type
_entity.pdbx_description
1 polymer ?
#
loop_
_entity_poly.entity_id
_entity_poly.type
_entity_poly.pdbx_seq_one_letter_code
_entity_poly.pdbx_strand_id
1 'polypeptide(L)' 'MAKKHTITITKPEAFDILCLIETNKREGWYAGRRDYWEKHLASVEEQLNKVIEDK' A
#
# COMPACT_ATOMS: atom_id res chain seq x y z
N MET A 1 -10.88 -7.03 -17.10
CA MET A 1 -10.25 -7.21 -15.80
C MET A 1 -8.78 -6.82 -15.86
N ALA A 2 -8.30 -6.20 -14.80
CA ALA A 2 -6.90 -5.80 -14.74
C ALA A 2 -6.00 -7.01 -14.54
N LYS A 3 -4.90 -7.06 -15.27
CA LYS A 3 -3.88 -8.09 -15.09
C LYS A 3 -3.14 -7.83 -13.79
N LYS A 4 -2.87 -8.90 -13.05
CA LYS A 4 -2.06 -8.79 -11.85
C LYS A 4 -0.58 -8.94 -12.22
N HIS A 5 0.23 -8.13 -11.60
CA HIS A 5 1.67 -8.13 -11.83
C HIS A 5 2.38 -8.28 -10.50
N THR A 6 3.58 -8.83 -10.55
CA THR A 6 4.41 -9.00 -9.37
C THR A 6 5.62 -8.08 -9.47
N ILE A 7 5.93 -7.39 -8.38
CA ILE A 7 7.14 -6.58 -8.30
C ILE A 7 8.01 -7.13 -7.19
N THR A 8 9.32 -6.89 -7.31
CA THR A 8 10.28 -7.32 -6.30
C THR A 8 10.78 -6.10 -5.55
N ILE A 9 10.60 -6.11 -4.23
CA ILE A 9 11.05 -5.02 -3.38
C ILE A 9 11.68 -5.58 -2.11
N THR A 10 12.50 -4.77 -1.46
CA THR A 10 13.13 -5.15 -0.20
C THR A 10 12.22 -4.76 0.96
N LYS A 11 12.52 -5.28 2.16
CA LYS A 11 11.76 -4.94 3.36
C LYS A 11 11.80 -3.44 3.66
N PRO A 12 12.97 -2.78 3.62
CA PRO A 12 13.00 -1.33 3.83
C PRO A 12 12.14 -0.56 2.84
N GLU A 13 12.15 -0.98 1.59
CA GLU A 13 11.31 -0.33 0.57
C GLU A 13 9.83 -0.51 0.88
N ALA A 14 9.43 -1.72 1.27
CA ALA A 14 8.04 -1.99 1.64
C ALA A 14 7.62 -1.15 2.83
N PHE A 15 8.49 -1.05 3.82
CA PHE A 15 8.21 -0.25 5.03
C PHE A 15 8.02 1.22 4.67
N ASP A 16 8.90 1.76 3.84
CA ASP A 16 8.83 3.16 3.43
C ASP A 16 7.54 3.46 2.67
N ILE A 17 7.15 2.56 1.78
CA ILE A 17 5.91 2.74 1.02
C ILE A 17 4.71 2.73 1.96
N LEU A 18 4.69 1.81 2.92
CA LEU A 18 3.62 1.76 3.93
C LEU A 18 3.54 3.04 4.73
N CYS A 19 4.70 3.59 5.11
CA CYS A 19 4.74 4.84 5.86
C CYS A 19 4.14 5.98 5.04
N LEU A 20 4.43 6.04 3.74
CA LEU A 20 3.84 7.06 2.88
C LEU A 20 2.33 6.93 2.80
N ILE A 21 1.83 5.70 2.66
CA ILE A 21 0.40 5.45 2.59
C ILE A 21 -0.28 5.88 3.89
N GLU A 22 0.29 5.50 5.03
CA GLU A 22 -0.27 5.85 6.33
C GLU A 22 -0.29 7.36 6.55
N THR A 23 0.78 8.04 6.16
CA THR A 23 0.87 9.50 6.28
C THR A 23 -0.21 10.17 5.46
N ASN A 24 -0.40 9.73 4.23
CA ASN A 24 -1.41 10.31 3.36
C ASN A 24 -2.83 10.07 3.89
N LYS A 25 -3.08 8.91 4.44
CA LYS A 25 -4.36 8.61 5.07
C LYS A 25 -4.64 9.55 6.22
N ARG A 26 -3.63 9.76 7.07
CA ARG A 26 -3.76 10.61 8.26
C ARG A 26 -4.04 12.05 7.88
N GLU A 27 -3.45 12.53 6.82
CA GLU A 27 -3.62 13.89 6.37
C GLU A 27 -4.88 14.11 5.53
N GLY A 28 -5.62 13.05 5.24
CA GLY A 28 -6.83 13.14 4.43
C GLY A 28 -6.56 13.46 2.98
N TRP A 29 -5.40 13.12 2.52
CA TRP A 29 -4.94 13.45 1.18
C TRP A 29 -5.88 13.00 0.07
N TYR A 30 -6.54 11.89 0.27
CA TYR A 30 -7.44 11.34 -0.75
C TYR A 30 -8.91 11.39 -0.33
N ALA A 31 -9.26 12.34 0.52
CA ALA A 31 -10.62 12.41 1.07
C ALA A 31 -11.71 12.39 0.00
N GLY A 32 -11.48 13.04 -1.13
CA GLY A 32 -12.46 13.11 -2.21
C GLY A 32 -12.64 11.81 -2.98
N ARG A 33 -11.74 10.85 -2.81
CA ARG A 33 -11.78 9.59 -3.53
C ARG A 33 -11.52 8.42 -2.59
N ARG A 34 -12.04 8.55 -1.39
CA ARG A 34 -11.77 7.58 -0.34
C ARG A 34 -12.14 6.15 -0.71
N ASP A 35 -13.32 5.94 -1.28
CA ASP A 35 -13.75 4.60 -1.64
C ASP A 35 -12.82 3.94 -2.63
N TYR A 36 -12.38 4.70 -3.62
CA TYR A 36 -11.46 4.21 -4.62
C TYR A 36 -10.13 3.79 -3.99
N TRP A 37 -9.56 4.68 -3.18
CA TRP A 37 -8.25 4.44 -2.59
C TRP A 37 -8.28 3.31 -1.57
N GLU A 38 -9.31 3.24 -0.74
CA GLU A 38 -9.41 2.16 0.22
C GLU A 38 -9.48 0.80 -0.46
N LYS A 39 -10.20 0.72 -1.55
CA LYS A 39 -10.32 -0.53 -2.28
C LYS A 39 -8.99 -0.98 -2.89
N HIS A 40 -8.28 -0.05 -3.50
CA HIS A 40 -7.02 -0.40 -4.17
C HIS A 40 -5.85 -0.50 -3.21
N LEU A 41 -5.76 0.41 -2.27
CA LEU A 41 -4.64 0.42 -1.34
C LEU A 41 -4.70 -0.69 -0.30
N ALA A 42 -5.88 -1.17 0.04
CA ALA A 42 -6.00 -2.27 1.00
C ALA A 42 -5.21 -3.49 0.53
N SER A 43 -5.34 -3.82 -0.75
CA SER A 43 -4.60 -4.95 -1.32
C SER A 43 -3.10 -4.70 -1.32
N VAL A 44 -2.69 -3.48 -1.66
CA VAL A 44 -1.28 -3.10 -1.68
C VAL A 44 -0.69 -3.18 -0.27
N GLU A 45 -1.41 -2.64 0.72
CA GLU A 45 -0.95 -2.68 2.10
C GLU A 45 -0.77 -4.11 2.60
N GLU A 46 -1.70 -4.99 2.25
CA GLU A 46 -1.60 -6.39 2.65
C GLU A 46 -0.36 -7.03 2.06
N GLN A 47 -0.07 -6.77 0.80
CA GLN A 47 1.11 -7.32 0.15
C GLN A 47 2.39 -6.77 0.76
N LEU A 48 2.42 -5.48 1.08
CA LEU A 48 3.58 -4.86 1.71
C LEU A 48 3.82 -5.43 3.10
N ASN A 49 2.76 -5.66 3.86
CA ASN A 49 2.89 -6.28 5.18
C ASN A 49 3.47 -7.69 5.10
N LYS A 50 3.09 -8.44 4.08
CA LYS A 50 3.64 -9.78 3.88
C LYS A 50 5.14 -9.74 3.63
N VAL A 51 5.60 -8.75 2.88
CA VAL A 51 7.03 -8.58 2.64
C VAL A 51 7.77 -8.27 3.95
N ILE A 52 7.20 -7.36 4.74
CA ILE A 52 7.82 -6.96 6.01
C ILE A 52 7.85 -8.12 7.00
N GLU A 53 6.81 -8.93 7.04
CA GLU A 53 6.71 -10.08 7.94
C GLU A 53 7.55 -11.26 7.50
N ASP A 54 8.00 -11.28 6.28
CA ASP A 54 8.82 -12.36 5.76
C ASP A 54 10.17 -12.40 6.46
N LYS A 55 10.59 -13.59 6.85
CA LYS A 55 11.84 -13.75 7.61
C LYS A 55 13.05 -14.02 6.72
#